data_9a9c71287f681acad03f847e6d30660a
#
_entry.id   9a9c71287f681acad03f847e6d30660a
#
_cell.length_a   1.000
_cell.length_b   1.000
_cell.length_c   1.000
_cell.angle_alpha   90.00
_cell.angle_beta   90.00
_cell.angle_gamma   90.00
#
_symmetry.space_group_name_H-M   'P 1'
#
loop_
_entity.id
_entity.type
_entity.pdbx_description
1 polymer ?
#
loop_
_entity_poly.entity_id
_entity_poly.type
_entity_poly.pdbx_seq_one_letter_code
_entity_poly.pdbx_strand_id
1 'polypeptide(L)'
;MSHPFETLTPDLVLDAVESIGFLSDARVLALNSYENRVYQVGIDESEPLIAKFYRPQRWTNEAILEEHRFTFELAECDVPVVAPIIHDGASLFEHAGFRFALFPRRGGRAPEPGNLDQLYRLGQLLGRLHAVGATRPFEHREALGVKNFGHDSLATLLQGNFIPKSLLPAYESVARDLLKRVEEVYLFHP
;
A
#
# COMPACT_ATOMS: atom_id res chain seq x y z
N MET A 1 15.82 -10.94 13.73
CA MET A 1 14.98 -9.73 13.76
C MET A 1 13.56 -10.17 14.07
N SER A 2 12.88 -9.55 15.06
CA SER A 2 11.48 -9.83 15.36
C SER A 2 10.59 -9.43 14.18
N HIS A 3 9.45 -10.11 14.04
CA HIS A 3 8.50 -9.78 12.98
C HIS A 3 7.85 -8.41 13.27
N PRO A 4 7.72 -7.48 12.29
CA PRO A 4 7.24 -6.12 12.53
C PRO A 4 5.85 -6.02 13.19
N PHE A 5 5.04 -7.08 13.11
CA PHE A 5 3.70 -7.17 13.66
C PHE A 5 3.57 -8.25 14.76
N GLU A 6 4.68 -8.64 15.39
CA GLU A 6 4.68 -9.71 16.40
C GLU A 6 3.75 -9.41 17.59
N THR A 7 3.65 -8.15 17.96
CA THR A 7 2.81 -7.70 19.09
C THR A 7 1.40 -7.25 18.68
N LEU A 8 1.07 -7.25 17.37
CA LEU A 8 -0.26 -6.88 16.88
C LEU A 8 -1.22 -8.07 17.02
N THR A 9 -1.78 -8.25 18.21
CA THR A 9 -2.76 -9.29 18.52
C THR A 9 -4.18 -8.88 18.07
N PRO A 10 -5.12 -9.83 17.94
CA PRO A 10 -6.53 -9.51 17.68
C PRO A 10 -7.12 -8.56 18.71
N ASP A 11 -6.80 -8.72 20.00
CA ASP A 11 -7.28 -7.84 21.07
C ASP A 11 -6.77 -6.43 20.87
N LEU A 12 -5.49 -6.25 20.51
CA LEU A 12 -4.93 -4.93 20.23
C LEU A 12 -5.57 -4.28 18.99
N VAL A 13 -6.00 -5.07 18.00
CA VAL A 13 -6.77 -4.56 16.85
C VAL A 13 -8.12 -4.02 17.28
N LEU A 14 -8.83 -4.71 18.19
CA LEU A 14 -10.10 -4.26 18.78
C LEU A 14 -9.88 -2.97 19.58
N ASP A 15 -8.92 -2.99 20.51
CA ASP A 15 -8.56 -1.83 21.35
C ASP A 15 -8.23 -0.60 20.50
N ALA A 16 -7.51 -0.78 19.39
CA ALA A 16 -7.17 0.31 18.48
C ALA A 16 -8.42 0.93 17.84
N VAL A 17 -9.37 0.12 17.38
CA VAL A 17 -10.63 0.59 16.79
C VAL A 17 -11.50 1.27 17.84
N GLU A 18 -11.58 0.70 19.04
CA GLU A 18 -12.35 1.26 20.15
C GLU A 18 -11.76 2.55 20.72
N SER A 19 -10.43 2.71 20.67
CA SER A 19 -9.73 3.91 21.15
C SER A 19 -10.14 5.19 20.42
N ILE A 20 -10.72 5.06 19.24
CA ILE A 20 -11.22 6.19 18.43
C ILE A 20 -12.75 6.21 18.35
N GLY A 21 -13.45 5.48 19.24
CA GLY A 21 -14.89 5.61 19.47
C GLY A 21 -15.79 4.65 18.68
N PHE A 22 -15.23 3.68 17.94
CA PHE A 22 -16.02 2.64 17.27
C PHE A 22 -16.12 1.41 18.16
N LEU A 23 -17.28 1.16 18.75
CA LEU A 23 -17.50 -0.02 19.58
C LEU A 23 -17.49 -1.31 18.74
N SER A 24 -16.60 -2.23 19.05
CA SER A 24 -16.51 -3.52 18.37
C SER A 24 -17.52 -4.53 18.91
N ASP A 25 -17.93 -5.47 18.07
CA ASP A 25 -18.68 -6.65 18.47
C ASP A 25 -17.79 -7.89 18.73
N ALA A 26 -16.49 -7.64 18.92
CA ALA A 26 -15.44 -8.62 19.15
C ALA A 26 -15.13 -9.56 17.96
N ARG A 27 -15.72 -9.35 16.78
CA ARG A 27 -15.40 -10.12 15.57
C ARG A 27 -14.23 -9.51 14.83
N VAL A 28 -13.12 -10.24 14.69
CA VAL A 28 -11.94 -9.86 13.93
C VAL A 28 -11.60 -10.95 12.93
N LEU A 29 -11.50 -10.56 11.66
CA LEU A 29 -11.08 -11.45 10.59
C LEU A 29 -9.84 -10.87 9.89
N ALA A 30 -8.72 -11.58 9.94
CA ALA A 30 -7.53 -11.22 9.19
C ALA A 30 -7.79 -11.40 7.69
N LEU A 31 -7.48 -10.37 6.91
CA LEU A 31 -7.58 -10.39 5.46
C LEU A 31 -6.19 -10.59 4.83
N ASN A 32 -6.17 -11.11 3.60
CA ASN A 32 -4.93 -11.27 2.87
C ASN A 32 -4.24 -9.91 2.67
N SER A 33 -3.00 -9.81 3.11
CA SER A 33 -2.18 -8.61 2.99
C SER A 33 -0.70 -8.99 2.96
N TYR A 34 0.10 -8.24 2.22
CA TYR A 34 1.52 -8.52 2.07
C TYR A 34 2.39 -7.64 2.98
N GLU A 35 2.38 -6.34 2.76
CA GLU A 35 3.23 -5.39 3.50
C GLU A 35 2.60 -4.94 4.82
N ASN A 36 1.33 -4.61 4.78
CA ASN A 36 0.56 -4.16 5.93
C ASN A 36 -0.15 -5.33 6.63
N ARG A 37 -0.92 -5.06 7.68
CA ARG A 37 -1.90 -5.99 8.21
C ARG A 37 -3.29 -5.39 8.05
N VAL A 38 -4.20 -6.18 7.51
CA VAL A 38 -5.55 -5.73 7.22
C VAL A 38 -6.53 -6.67 7.90
N TYR A 39 -7.46 -6.08 8.64
CA TYR A 39 -8.48 -6.81 9.37
C TYR A 39 -9.86 -6.27 9.03
N GLN A 40 -10.83 -7.15 8.91
CA GLN A 40 -12.22 -6.77 9.02
C GLN A 40 -12.60 -6.85 10.49
N VAL A 41 -13.14 -5.77 11.03
CA VAL A 41 -13.58 -5.63 12.40
C VAL A 41 -15.08 -5.43 12.40
N GLY A 42 -15.80 -6.28 13.13
CA GLY A 42 -17.23 -6.11 13.36
C GLY A 42 -17.47 -4.93 14.28
N ILE A 43 -18.45 -4.10 13.94
CA ILE A 43 -18.85 -2.93 14.75
C ILE A 43 -20.26 -3.16 15.25
N ASP A 44 -20.48 -2.84 16.53
CA ASP A 44 -21.78 -3.00 17.17
C ASP A 44 -22.82 -2.12 16.49
N GLU A 45 -24.00 -2.69 16.21
CA GLU A 45 -25.11 -2.04 15.54
C GLU A 45 -24.78 -1.33 14.20
N SER A 46 -23.64 -1.71 13.53
CA SER A 46 -23.20 -1.07 12.30
C SER A 46 -22.55 -2.06 11.31
N GLU A 47 -22.26 -1.58 10.10
CA GLU A 47 -21.49 -2.35 9.12
C GLU A 47 -20.04 -2.53 9.57
N PRO A 48 -19.43 -3.69 9.31
CA PRO A 48 -18.03 -3.90 9.65
C PRO A 48 -17.11 -2.89 8.97
N LEU A 49 -16.02 -2.54 9.65
CA LEU A 49 -14.95 -1.70 9.11
C LEU A 49 -13.74 -2.53 8.70
N ILE A 50 -12.93 -1.96 7.83
CA ILE A 50 -11.61 -2.50 7.48
C ILE A 50 -10.56 -1.67 8.19
N ALA A 51 -9.78 -2.29 9.08
CA ALA A 51 -8.66 -1.68 9.76
C ALA A 51 -7.35 -2.08 9.06
N LYS A 52 -6.63 -1.09 8.50
CA LYS A 52 -5.34 -1.27 7.83
C LYS A 52 -4.25 -0.75 8.76
N PHE A 53 -3.43 -1.65 9.30
CA PHE A 53 -2.27 -1.34 10.11
C PHE A 53 -1.04 -1.23 9.20
N TYR A 54 -0.38 -0.09 9.23
CA TYR A 54 0.80 0.18 8.42
C TYR A 54 2.03 -0.48 9.04
N ARG A 55 2.86 -1.07 8.18
CA ARG A 55 4.11 -1.68 8.63
C ARG A 55 4.99 -0.64 9.35
N PRO A 56 5.41 -0.93 10.60
CA PRO A 56 6.32 -0.05 11.35
C PRO A 56 7.58 0.29 10.54
N GLN A 57 8.00 1.54 10.61
CA GLN A 57 9.23 2.07 9.98
C GLN A 57 9.29 1.97 8.44
N ARG A 58 8.19 1.60 7.77
CA ARG A 58 8.17 1.50 6.30
C ARG A 58 7.88 2.86 5.63
N TRP A 59 6.90 3.59 6.12
CA TRP A 59 6.46 4.87 5.57
C TRP A 59 6.42 5.93 6.66
N THR A 60 6.66 7.18 6.32
CA THR A 60 6.42 8.31 7.23
C THR A 60 4.93 8.61 7.33
N ASN A 61 4.52 9.41 8.31
CA ASN A 61 3.13 9.85 8.43
C ASN A 61 2.71 10.70 7.22
N GLU A 62 3.61 11.56 6.75
CA GLU A 62 3.41 12.41 5.59
C GLU A 62 3.15 11.57 4.33
N ALA A 63 3.93 10.49 4.11
CA ALA A 63 3.74 9.59 2.98
C ALA A 63 2.42 8.80 3.05
N ILE A 64 1.96 8.44 4.25
CA ILE A 64 0.66 7.78 4.43
C ILE A 64 -0.48 8.78 4.20
N LEU A 65 -0.39 9.97 4.79
CA LEU A 65 -1.39 11.02 4.62
C LEU A 65 -1.48 11.52 3.17
N GLU A 66 -0.37 11.51 2.44
CA GLU A 66 -0.35 11.80 1.01
C GLU A 66 -1.13 10.75 0.20
N GLU A 67 -1.00 9.44 0.53
CA GLU A 67 -1.84 8.39 -0.05
C GLU A 67 -3.33 8.63 0.25
N HIS A 68 -3.65 9.00 1.50
CA HIS A 68 -5.04 9.28 1.89
C HIS A 68 -5.61 10.46 1.11
N ARG A 69 -4.86 11.57 1.03
CA ARG A 69 -5.25 12.77 0.27
C ARG A 69 -5.52 12.43 -1.20
N PHE A 70 -4.60 11.71 -1.84
CA PHE A 70 -4.79 11.28 -3.22
C PHE A 70 -6.04 10.41 -3.39
N THR A 71 -6.33 9.53 -2.43
CA THR A 71 -7.53 8.70 -2.48
C THR A 71 -8.81 9.55 -2.34
N PHE A 72 -8.81 10.59 -1.53
CA PHE A 72 -9.92 11.55 -1.45
C PHE A 72 -10.10 12.31 -2.76
N GLU A 73 -9.02 12.80 -3.37
CA GLU A 73 -9.06 13.47 -4.68
C GLU A 73 -9.64 12.56 -5.78
N LEU A 74 -9.27 11.29 -5.78
CA LEU A 74 -9.85 10.30 -6.70
C LEU A 74 -11.36 10.14 -6.48
N ALA A 75 -11.80 10.09 -5.22
CA ALA A 75 -13.22 10.00 -4.88
C ALA A 75 -14.00 11.25 -5.32
N GLU A 76 -13.44 12.45 -5.13
CA GLU A 76 -14.00 13.72 -5.59
C GLU A 76 -14.11 13.80 -7.13
N CYS A 77 -13.22 13.10 -7.84
CA CYS A 77 -13.25 12.95 -9.30
C CYS A 77 -14.14 11.77 -9.77
N ASP A 78 -15.02 11.26 -8.93
CA ASP A 78 -15.90 10.11 -9.21
C ASP A 78 -15.14 8.83 -9.64
N VAL A 79 -13.88 8.66 -9.27
CA VAL A 79 -13.19 7.38 -9.43
C VAL A 79 -13.64 6.45 -8.31
N PRO A 80 -14.09 5.22 -8.59
CA PRO A 80 -14.63 4.31 -7.59
C PRO A 80 -13.52 3.69 -6.73
N VAL A 81 -12.99 4.49 -5.80
CA VAL A 81 -11.99 4.10 -4.80
C VAL A 81 -12.64 3.95 -3.42
N VAL A 82 -11.97 3.24 -2.53
CA VAL A 82 -12.37 3.16 -1.12
C VAL A 82 -11.44 4.08 -0.33
N ALA A 83 -11.93 5.29 -0.04
CA ALA A 83 -11.18 6.26 0.75
C ALA A 83 -11.21 5.90 2.25
N PRO A 84 -10.17 6.26 3.03
CA PRO A 84 -10.19 6.09 4.47
C PRO A 84 -11.26 6.95 5.12
N ILE A 85 -11.74 6.50 6.29
CA ILE A 85 -12.71 7.25 7.09
C ILE A 85 -12.00 8.41 7.78
N ILE A 86 -12.61 9.59 7.74
CA ILE A 86 -12.20 10.74 8.55
C ILE A 86 -13.01 10.69 9.84
N HIS A 87 -12.34 10.64 10.99
CA HIS A 87 -12.97 10.72 12.31
C HIS A 87 -12.23 11.79 13.12
N ASP A 88 -12.97 12.72 13.69
CA ASP A 88 -12.44 13.88 14.42
C ASP A 88 -11.36 14.66 13.64
N GLY A 89 -11.55 14.77 12.32
CA GLY A 89 -10.64 15.50 11.43
C GLY A 89 -9.36 14.72 11.04
N ALA A 90 -9.18 13.48 11.49
CA ALA A 90 -8.03 12.63 11.17
C ALA A 90 -8.45 11.41 10.35
N SER A 91 -7.56 10.93 9.48
CA SER A 91 -7.70 9.68 8.73
C SER A 91 -6.59 8.66 9.03
N LEU A 92 -5.57 9.07 9.78
CA LEU A 92 -4.49 8.24 10.26
C LEU A 92 -4.48 8.31 11.79
N PHE A 93 -4.48 7.16 12.43
CA PHE A 93 -4.54 7.00 13.88
C PHE A 93 -3.32 6.22 14.38
N GLU A 94 -3.08 6.28 15.68
CA GLU A 94 -2.01 5.51 16.32
C GLU A 94 -2.53 4.88 17.62
N HIS A 95 -2.21 3.59 17.82
CA HIS A 95 -2.51 2.87 19.04
C HIS A 95 -1.37 1.89 19.34
N ALA A 96 -0.87 1.89 20.57
CA ALA A 96 0.22 1.01 21.05
C ALA A 96 1.44 0.95 20.09
N GLY A 97 1.81 2.07 19.46
CA GLY A 97 2.94 2.19 18.53
C GLY A 97 2.63 1.70 17.10
N PHE A 98 1.40 1.29 16.81
CA PHE A 98 0.95 0.96 15.46
C PHE A 98 0.12 2.08 14.86
N ARG A 99 0.49 2.51 13.66
CA ARG A 99 -0.32 3.43 12.85
C ARG A 99 -1.35 2.64 12.07
N PHE A 100 -2.58 3.14 12.05
CA PHE A 100 -3.67 2.49 11.33
C PHE A 100 -4.64 3.50 10.71
N ALA A 101 -5.40 3.04 9.74
CA ALA A 101 -6.52 3.76 9.15
C ALA A 101 -7.72 2.82 9.02
N LEU A 102 -8.91 3.41 9.07
CA LEU A 102 -10.17 2.69 8.90
C LEU A 102 -10.77 2.99 7.54
N PHE A 103 -11.39 1.98 6.95
CA PHE A 103 -12.06 2.07 5.66
C PHE A 103 -13.45 1.44 5.75
N PRO A 104 -14.43 1.92 4.98
CA PRO A 104 -15.69 1.23 4.84
C PRO A 104 -15.47 -0.11 4.15
N ARG A 105 -16.17 -1.16 4.61
CA ARG A 105 -16.14 -2.45 3.93
C ARG A 105 -16.84 -2.36 2.58
N ARG A 106 -16.15 -2.75 1.51
CA ARG A 106 -16.71 -2.86 0.17
C ARG A 106 -16.49 -4.26 -0.37
N GLY A 107 -17.57 -4.88 -0.87
CA GLY A 107 -17.47 -6.15 -1.57
C GLY A 107 -16.98 -5.95 -3.00
N GLY A 108 -16.42 -6.99 -3.60
CA GLY A 108 -15.99 -6.98 -4.98
C GLY A 108 -15.53 -8.35 -5.43
N ARG A 109 -15.36 -8.50 -6.74
CA ARG A 109 -14.77 -9.69 -7.35
C ARG A 109 -13.61 -9.26 -8.23
N ALA A 110 -12.57 -10.08 -8.31
CA ALA A 110 -11.50 -9.87 -9.26
C ALA A 110 -12.05 -9.93 -10.69
N PRO A 111 -11.58 -9.09 -11.60
CA PRO A 111 -11.94 -9.18 -13.01
C PRO A 111 -11.46 -10.51 -13.58
N GLU A 112 -12.27 -11.10 -14.44
CA GLU A 112 -11.94 -12.34 -15.12
C GLU A 112 -10.95 -12.06 -16.27
N PRO A 113 -9.75 -12.70 -16.31
CA PRO A 113 -8.74 -12.40 -17.33
C PRO A 113 -9.22 -12.60 -18.78
N GLY A 114 -10.20 -13.48 -19.01
CA GLY A 114 -10.78 -13.72 -20.32
C GLY A 114 -11.95 -12.78 -20.72
N ASN A 115 -12.40 -11.92 -19.81
CA ASN A 115 -13.53 -11.03 -20.06
C ASN A 115 -13.02 -9.65 -20.53
N LEU A 116 -13.05 -9.45 -21.85
CA LEU A 116 -12.53 -8.23 -22.49
C LEU A 116 -13.28 -6.97 -22.05
N ASP A 117 -14.59 -7.05 -21.79
CA ASP A 117 -15.37 -5.90 -21.32
C ASP A 117 -14.95 -5.47 -19.90
N GLN A 118 -14.68 -6.43 -19.02
CA GLN A 118 -14.16 -6.13 -17.68
C GLN A 118 -12.75 -5.52 -17.75
N LEU A 119 -11.88 -6.06 -18.60
CA LEU A 119 -10.52 -5.52 -18.80
C LEU A 119 -10.56 -4.12 -19.40
N TYR A 120 -11.46 -3.86 -20.36
CA TYR A 120 -11.65 -2.53 -20.93
C TYR A 120 -12.09 -1.52 -19.86
N ARG A 121 -13.07 -1.87 -19.03
CA ARG A 121 -13.52 -1.02 -17.91
C ARG A 121 -12.39 -0.77 -16.91
N LEU A 122 -11.61 -1.80 -16.59
CA LEU A 122 -10.43 -1.64 -15.72
C LEU A 122 -9.42 -0.66 -16.32
N GLY A 123 -9.14 -0.77 -17.63
CA GLY A 123 -8.28 0.17 -18.35
C GLY A 123 -8.79 1.61 -18.30
N GLN A 124 -10.11 1.82 -18.47
CA GLN A 124 -10.72 3.14 -18.32
C GLN A 124 -10.54 3.72 -16.90
N LEU A 125 -10.73 2.89 -15.86
CA LEU A 125 -10.54 3.31 -14.48
C LEU A 125 -9.07 3.66 -14.19
N LEU A 126 -8.12 2.86 -14.67
CA LEU A 126 -6.68 3.16 -14.57
C LEU A 126 -6.32 4.46 -15.31
N GLY A 127 -6.89 4.68 -16.52
CA GLY A 127 -6.70 5.93 -17.25
C GLY A 127 -7.20 7.16 -16.49
N ARG A 128 -8.35 7.06 -15.82
CA ARG A 128 -8.89 8.14 -14.96
C ARG A 128 -7.99 8.38 -13.76
N LEU A 129 -7.54 7.32 -13.07
CA LEU A 129 -6.61 7.40 -11.96
C LEU A 129 -5.30 8.11 -12.37
N HIS A 130 -4.74 7.74 -13.53
CA HIS A 130 -3.54 8.37 -14.07
C HIS A 130 -3.79 9.84 -14.42
N ALA A 131 -4.95 10.18 -14.98
CA ALA A 131 -5.27 11.57 -15.30
C ALA A 131 -5.31 12.46 -14.05
N VAL A 132 -5.89 11.97 -12.94
CA VAL A 132 -5.85 12.69 -11.67
C VAL A 132 -4.42 12.73 -11.11
N GLY A 133 -3.70 11.61 -11.12
CA GLY A 133 -2.32 11.53 -10.62
C GLY A 133 -1.32 12.41 -11.37
N ALA A 134 -1.57 12.68 -12.66
CA ALA A 134 -0.72 13.57 -13.46
C ALA A 134 -0.88 15.07 -13.12
N THR A 135 -1.90 15.45 -12.36
CA THR A 135 -2.16 16.86 -12.02
C THR A 135 -1.19 17.43 -10.99
N ARG A 136 -0.62 16.56 -10.15
CA ARG A 136 0.28 16.95 -9.07
C ARG A 136 1.28 15.82 -8.75
N PRO A 137 2.58 16.11 -8.59
CA PRO A 137 3.54 15.11 -8.12
C PRO A 137 3.31 14.76 -6.66
N PHE A 138 3.72 13.56 -6.28
CA PHE A 138 3.86 13.16 -4.88
C PHE A 138 5.14 13.78 -4.30
N GLU A 139 5.07 14.26 -3.06
CA GLU A 139 6.18 14.94 -2.36
C GLU A 139 6.88 14.03 -1.34
N HIS A 140 6.10 13.13 -0.72
CA HIS A 140 6.57 12.28 0.38
C HIS A 140 6.71 10.81 0.00
N ARG A 141 6.13 10.39 -1.12
CA ARG A 141 6.32 9.05 -1.68
C ARG A 141 7.39 9.06 -2.75
N GLU A 142 8.29 8.09 -2.66
CA GLU A 142 9.31 7.90 -3.68
C GLU A 142 8.70 7.60 -5.04
N ALA A 143 9.22 8.24 -6.07
CA ALA A 143 8.87 7.93 -7.45
C ALA A 143 9.33 6.51 -7.80
N LEU A 144 8.49 5.77 -8.53
CA LEU A 144 8.87 4.49 -9.09
C LEU A 144 9.87 4.72 -10.22
N GLY A 145 11.11 4.30 -10.03
CA GLY A 145 12.18 4.57 -11.01
C GLY A 145 13.31 3.55 -10.96
N VAL A 146 14.23 3.67 -11.92
CA VAL A 146 15.37 2.74 -12.07
C VAL A 146 16.30 2.83 -10.85
N LYS A 147 16.39 4.00 -10.21
CA LYS A 147 17.20 4.16 -9.01
C LYS A 147 16.76 3.22 -7.90
N ASN A 148 15.52 3.35 -7.40
CA ASN A 148 15.05 2.64 -6.21
C ASN A 148 14.67 1.18 -6.50
N PHE A 149 14.07 0.88 -7.65
CA PHE A 149 13.73 -0.50 -8.03
C PHE A 149 14.89 -1.27 -8.67
N GLY A 150 15.88 -0.59 -9.19
CA GLY A 150 17.05 -1.18 -9.83
C GLY A 150 18.32 -1.07 -9.00
N HIS A 151 18.95 0.11 -8.99
CA HIS A 151 20.27 0.29 -8.39
C HIS A 151 20.31 0.04 -6.88
N ASP A 152 19.34 0.59 -6.13
CA ASP A 152 19.28 0.43 -4.67
C ASP A 152 18.96 -1.03 -4.31
N SER A 153 18.10 -1.70 -5.09
CA SER A 153 17.80 -3.13 -4.94
C SER A 153 19.03 -4.00 -5.24
N LEU A 154 19.76 -3.71 -6.31
CA LEU A 154 21.00 -4.40 -6.63
C LEU A 154 22.05 -4.22 -5.53
N ALA A 155 22.25 -3.00 -5.05
CA ALA A 155 23.17 -2.73 -3.95
C ALA A 155 22.82 -3.53 -2.69
N THR A 156 21.54 -3.61 -2.33
CA THR A 156 21.04 -4.41 -1.20
C THR A 156 21.35 -5.91 -1.39
N LEU A 157 21.13 -6.45 -2.59
CA LEU A 157 21.41 -7.86 -2.88
C LEU A 157 22.91 -8.19 -2.80
N LEU A 158 23.77 -7.29 -3.32
CA LEU A 158 25.22 -7.48 -3.30
C LEU A 158 25.80 -7.41 -1.88
N GLN A 159 25.25 -6.54 -1.01
CA GLN A 159 25.68 -6.39 0.38
C GLN A 159 25.12 -7.49 1.30
N GLY A 160 23.95 -8.00 1.00
CA GLY A 160 23.17 -8.89 1.90
C GLY A 160 23.57 -10.36 1.88
N ASN A 161 24.57 -10.77 1.11
CA ASN A 161 24.97 -12.19 0.95
C ASN A 161 23.82 -13.12 0.49
N PHE A 162 22.83 -12.61 -0.23
CA PHE A 162 21.71 -13.41 -0.76
C PHE A 162 22.08 -14.26 -1.97
N ILE A 163 23.17 -13.91 -2.65
CA ILE A 163 23.64 -14.57 -3.86
C ILE A 163 24.86 -15.45 -3.56
N PRO A 164 24.90 -16.71 -4.00
CA PRO A 164 26.07 -17.56 -3.85
C PRO A 164 27.33 -16.87 -4.42
N LYS A 165 28.46 -16.94 -3.70
CA LYS A 165 29.71 -16.27 -4.09
C LYS A 165 30.19 -16.62 -5.50
N SER A 166 29.96 -17.87 -5.94
CA SER A 166 30.31 -18.33 -7.28
C SER A 166 29.50 -17.66 -8.41
N LEU A 167 28.29 -17.19 -8.11
CA LEU A 167 27.40 -16.56 -9.10
C LEU A 167 27.45 -15.02 -9.03
N LEU A 168 28.00 -14.47 -7.97
CA LEU A 168 27.97 -13.03 -7.69
C LEU A 168 28.50 -12.17 -8.85
N PRO A 169 29.70 -12.46 -9.45
CA PRO A 169 30.23 -11.64 -10.54
C PRO A 169 29.35 -11.68 -11.80
N ALA A 170 28.82 -12.86 -12.14
CA ALA A 170 27.94 -13.00 -13.30
C ALA A 170 26.60 -12.29 -13.09
N TYR A 171 26.01 -12.44 -11.89
CA TYR A 171 24.77 -11.75 -11.53
C TYR A 171 24.94 -10.23 -11.58
N GLU A 172 26.00 -9.70 -10.95
CA GLU A 172 26.27 -8.26 -10.95
C GLU A 172 26.47 -7.71 -12.36
N SER A 173 27.23 -8.39 -13.21
CA SER A 173 27.48 -7.99 -14.60
C SER A 173 26.17 -7.90 -15.40
N VAL A 174 25.36 -8.95 -15.34
CA VAL A 174 24.06 -8.98 -16.06
C VAL A 174 23.11 -7.95 -15.52
N ALA A 175 23.01 -7.80 -14.20
CA ALA A 175 22.12 -6.82 -13.58
C ALA A 175 22.48 -5.39 -13.98
N ARG A 176 23.78 -5.03 -13.98
CA ARG A 176 24.24 -3.71 -14.40
C ARG A 176 23.98 -3.44 -15.88
N ASP A 177 24.19 -4.41 -16.74
CA ASP A 177 23.90 -4.28 -18.19
C ASP A 177 22.40 -4.07 -18.44
N LEU A 178 21.54 -4.82 -17.74
CA LEU A 178 20.08 -4.66 -17.82
C LEU A 178 19.63 -3.29 -17.30
N LEU A 179 20.14 -2.84 -16.16
CA LEU A 179 19.80 -1.53 -15.59
C LEU A 179 20.17 -0.41 -16.55
N LYS A 180 21.35 -0.46 -17.17
CA LYS A 180 21.77 0.52 -18.18
C LYS A 180 20.78 0.57 -19.35
N ARG A 181 20.34 -0.56 -19.87
CA ARG A 181 19.36 -0.63 -20.96
C ARG A 181 18.00 -0.09 -20.55
N VAL A 182 17.56 -0.38 -19.32
CA VAL A 182 16.31 0.15 -18.79
C VAL A 182 16.38 1.67 -18.64
N GLU A 183 17.50 2.21 -18.14
CA GLU A 183 17.71 3.67 -18.05
C GLU A 183 17.61 4.35 -19.42
N GLU A 184 18.23 3.77 -20.46
CA GLU A 184 18.15 4.29 -21.81
C GLU A 184 16.70 4.41 -22.31
N VAL A 185 15.85 3.41 -22.00
CA VAL A 185 14.42 3.42 -22.36
C VAL A 185 13.63 4.44 -21.53
N TYR A 186 13.90 4.53 -20.20
CA TYR A 186 13.21 5.47 -19.31
C TYR A 186 13.49 6.94 -19.63
N LEU A 187 14.65 7.25 -20.22
CA LEU A 187 14.97 8.60 -20.69
C LEU A 187 14.09 9.04 -21.87
N PHE A 188 13.59 8.10 -22.67
CA PHE A 188 12.74 8.39 -23.82
C PHE A 188 11.24 8.37 -23.50
N HIS A 189 10.84 7.71 -22.40
CA HIS A 189 9.45 7.51 -22.00
C HIS A 189 9.30 7.67 -20.47
N PRO A 190 9.49 8.92 -19.95
CA PRO A 190 9.36 9.18 -18.52
C PRO A 190 7.92 9.03 -18.02
#